data_50a1dcfdb376f42faeb331219b27ede4
#
_entry.id   50a1dcfdb376f42faeb331219b27ede4
#
_cell.length_a   1.000
_cell.length_b   1.000
_cell.length_c   1.000
_cell.angle_alpha   90.00
_cell.angle_beta   90.00
_cell.angle_gamma   90.00
#
_symmetry.space_group_name_H-M   'P 1'
#
loop_
_entity.id
_entity.type
_entity.pdbx_description
1 polymer ?
#
loop_
_entity_poly.entity_id
_entity_poly.type
_entity_poly.pdbx_seq_one_letter_code
_entity_poly.pdbx_strand_id
1 'polypeptide(L)'
;EIDRIQDSIVEALAASPETILVFNADDPLCATIAKRASELPGRERTRQIAFGVSESMGLAQNTVSDATMCQLCSSMFEYDFRQYGQLGAWHCPTCGFSRPSLDFAAQNVELGERELSFDIARPQPNAGESAPARPIRAAFSGAYMVYNLLAVGVAADLVGCGNDAIQAAIESFDPKNGRLQRYSVEGRSILLNLAKNPTGFNQNLKIIEKDASPKAVAFFINDKEADGRDISWLWDIDFEELAQAGPLTAYAGGIRGRDMAVRLKYAGIDAQTVDNADDLLHRIAQQPREVSAYIIANYTSLPGCKAALDAAVAAGGEVEPAAGEAPAPRDFGTQGSGAPAGEDAANGQNPVVIAHLFPDLLNLYGDGGNVRVLQQRLAWRGIPVEVRRVNHGDAIDLSGVDLIMMGGSPDREQKLASADIVAMRDQLDAYVQDMGPLLAICGSYQMLGREWLVDG
;
A
#
# COMPACT_ATOMS: atom_id res chain seq x y z
N GLU A 1 -9.22 15.73 6.98
CA GLU A 1 -9.48 14.63 7.93
C GLU A 1 -8.20 14.27 8.73
N ILE A 2 -7.05 14.17 8.09
CA ILE A 2 -5.75 13.90 8.74
C ILE A 2 -5.46 14.96 9.80
N ASP A 3 -5.56 16.25 9.45
CA ASP A 3 -5.29 17.37 10.38
C ASP A 3 -6.18 17.28 11.63
N ARG A 4 -7.46 16.96 11.45
CA ARG A 4 -8.39 16.80 12.59
C ARG A 4 -8.01 15.64 13.51
N ILE A 5 -7.50 14.53 12.95
CA ILE A 5 -6.98 13.41 13.76
C ILE A 5 -5.74 13.86 14.53
N GLN A 6 -4.81 14.54 13.87
CA GLN A 6 -3.61 15.07 14.51
C GLN A 6 -3.96 16.05 15.62
N ASP A 7 -4.92 16.97 15.39
CA ASP A 7 -5.40 17.94 16.40
C ASP A 7 -5.94 17.21 17.62
N SER A 8 -6.82 16.23 17.44
CA SER A 8 -7.38 15.45 18.55
C SER A 8 -6.31 14.73 19.38
N ILE A 9 -5.26 14.21 18.73
CA ILE A 9 -4.14 13.56 19.45
C ILE A 9 -3.32 14.59 20.22
N VAL A 10 -3.00 15.73 19.61
CA VAL A 10 -2.24 16.81 20.27
C VAL A 10 -3.01 17.39 21.45
N GLU A 11 -4.33 17.59 21.32
CA GLU A 11 -5.21 18.02 22.43
C GLU A 11 -5.23 16.99 23.59
N ALA A 12 -5.34 15.70 23.26
CA ALA A 12 -5.28 14.63 24.26
C ALA A 12 -3.94 14.61 24.99
N LEU A 13 -2.84 14.81 24.28
CA LEU A 13 -1.51 14.93 24.85
C LEU A 13 -1.36 16.18 25.73
N ALA A 14 -1.96 17.30 25.36
CA ALA A 14 -1.99 18.51 26.18
C ALA A 14 -2.74 18.27 27.51
N ALA A 15 -3.84 17.53 27.46
CA ALA A 15 -4.63 17.17 28.65
C ALA A 15 -3.94 16.12 29.55
N SER A 16 -2.92 15.41 29.06
CA SER A 16 -2.21 14.35 29.80
C SER A 16 -0.69 14.53 29.69
N PRO A 17 -0.10 15.50 30.41
CA PRO A 17 1.32 15.84 30.29
C PRO A 17 2.27 14.70 30.73
N GLU A 18 1.80 13.77 31.56
CA GLU A 18 2.59 12.61 32.00
C GLU A 18 2.66 11.47 30.97
N THR A 19 1.85 11.50 29.92
CA THR A 19 1.81 10.45 28.89
C THR A 19 3.09 10.45 28.04
N ILE A 20 3.72 9.29 27.88
CA ILE A 20 4.83 9.10 26.96
C ILE A 20 4.26 8.86 25.57
N LEU A 21 4.68 9.67 24.60
CA LEU A 21 4.34 9.48 23.19
C LEU A 21 5.37 8.55 22.54
N VAL A 22 4.95 7.34 22.19
CA VAL A 22 5.75 6.43 21.35
C VAL A 22 5.24 6.56 19.93
N PHE A 23 6.10 6.87 18.99
CA PHE A 23 5.67 7.13 17.62
C PHE A 23 6.63 6.57 16.56
N ASN A 24 6.08 6.23 15.42
CA ASN A 24 6.85 5.82 14.24
C ASN A 24 7.48 7.05 13.57
N ALA A 25 8.79 7.21 13.68
CA ALA A 25 9.52 8.32 13.09
C ALA A 25 9.64 8.24 11.57
N ASP A 26 9.49 7.04 11.00
CA ASP A 26 9.50 6.82 9.55
C ASP A 26 8.23 7.38 8.89
N ASP A 27 7.17 7.67 9.68
CA ASP A 27 5.94 8.27 9.21
C ASP A 27 5.95 9.79 9.45
N PRO A 28 5.96 10.62 8.39
CA PRO A 28 5.92 12.08 8.51
C PRO A 28 4.71 12.60 9.29
N LEU A 29 3.56 11.90 9.19
CA LEU A 29 2.33 12.28 9.90
C LEU A 29 2.48 12.09 11.41
N CYS A 30 3.06 10.96 11.83
CA CYS A 30 3.35 10.70 13.24
C CYS A 30 4.42 11.65 13.79
N ALA A 31 5.46 11.93 13.00
CA ALA A 31 6.51 12.87 13.36
C ALA A 31 5.98 14.32 13.50
N THR A 32 4.97 14.69 12.69
CA THR A 32 4.29 16.01 12.83
C THR A 32 3.55 16.11 14.16
N ILE A 33 2.86 15.04 14.59
CA ILE A 33 2.21 15.00 15.91
C ILE A 33 3.26 15.18 17.01
N ALA A 34 4.38 14.45 16.93
CA ALA A 34 5.46 14.53 17.91
C ALA A 34 6.07 15.94 17.97
N LYS A 35 6.31 16.58 16.82
CA LYS A 35 6.78 17.95 16.75
C LYS A 35 5.80 18.92 17.40
N ARG A 36 4.53 18.88 17.05
CA ARG A 36 3.48 19.73 17.63
C ARG A 36 3.33 19.50 19.13
N ALA A 37 3.40 18.24 19.58
CA ALA A 37 3.36 17.92 21.00
C ALA A 37 4.56 18.44 21.76
N SER A 38 5.76 18.53 21.16
CA SER A 38 6.94 19.12 21.81
C SER A 38 6.86 20.63 22.02
N GLU A 39 5.96 21.30 21.33
CA GLU A 39 5.71 22.74 21.44
C GLU A 39 4.69 23.07 22.56
N LEU A 40 4.05 22.04 23.14
CA LEU A 40 3.10 22.23 24.23
C LEU A 40 3.81 22.58 25.54
N PRO A 41 3.27 23.50 26.36
CA PRO A 41 3.82 23.85 27.65
C PRO A 41 3.96 22.61 28.55
N GLY A 42 5.13 22.44 29.18
CA GLY A 42 5.40 21.34 30.11
C GLY A 42 5.63 19.96 29.46
N ARG A 43 5.69 19.88 28.13
CA ARG A 43 6.03 18.65 27.42
C ARG A 43 7.45 18.72 26.87
N GLU A 44 8.40 18.24 27.64
CA GLU A 44 9.77 18.15 27.19
C GLU A 44 9.96 16.91 26.27
N ARG A 45 11.03 16.93 25.44
CA ARG A 45 11.41 15.81 24.55
C ARG A 45 11.61 14.48 25.31
N THR A 46 11.90 14.52 26.59
CA THR A 46 12.08 13.34 27.44
C THR A 46 10.84 12.41 27.51
N ARG A 47 9.69 12.90 27.07
CA ARG A 47 8.44 12.12 27.00
C ARG A 47 8.05 11.69 25.59
N GLN A 48 9.00 11.68 24.69
CA GLN A 48 8.79 11.22 23.32
C GLN A 48 9.81 10.15 22.99
N ILE A 49 9.35 9.07 22.40
CA ILE A 49 10.18 7.93 21.97
C ILE A 49 9.90 7.64 20.51
N ALA A 50 10.93 7.87 19.72
CA ALA A 50 10.90 7.68 18.28
C ALA A 50 11.42 6.28 17.92
N PHE A 51 10.66 5.53 17.12
CA PHE A 51 11.13 4.27 16.56
C PHE A 51 11.01 4.27 15.03
N GLY A 52 11.81 3.43 14.38
CA GLY A 52 11.79 3.27 12.92
C GLY A 52 12.77 2.21 12.46
N VAL A 53 12.89 2.04 11.15
CA VAL A 53 13.85 1.11 10.54
C VAL A 53 15.11 1.88 10.14
N SER A 54 16.30 1.37 10.49
CA SER A 54 17.55 2.12 10.30
C SER A 54 18.00 2.21 8.85
N GLU A 55 17.61 1.25 8.00
CA GLU A 55 18.06 1.10 6.63
C GLU A 55 16.94 0.61 5.71
N SER A 56 17.16 0.69 4.40
CA SER A 56 16.19 0.18 3.43
C SER A 56 16.01 -1.33 3.55
N MET A 57 14.76 -1.78 3.58
CA MET A 57 14.40 -3.21 3.49
C MET A 57 14.42 -3.74 2.04
N GLY A 58 14.84 -2.93 1.06
CA GLY A 58 14.91 -3.33 -0.35
C GLY A 58 13.55 -3.61 -1.01
N LEU A 59 12.47 -3.01 -0.49
CA LEU A 59 11.13 -3.22 -1.02
C LEU A 59 10.93 -2.47 -2.33
N ALA A 60 10.17 -3.07 -3.24
CA ALA A 60 9.70 -2.37 -4.44
C ALA A 60 8.88 -1.15 -4.04
N GLN A 61 9.14 -0.02 -4.68
CA GLN A 61 8.41 1.22 -4.41
C GLN A 61 6.99 1.11 -4.93
N ASN A 62 6.00 1.44 -4.10
CA ASN A 62 4.63 1.63 -4.57
C ASN A 62 4.36 3.13 -4.77
N THR A 63 3.40 3.43 -5.63
CA THR A 63 3.04 4.81 -6.00
C THR A 63 2.07 5.46 -5.01
N VAL A 64 1.46 4.67 -4.12
CA VAL A 64 0.43 5.15 -3.19
C VAL A 64 1.06 5.61 -1.89
N SER A 65 0.77 6.84 -1.49
CA SER A 65 1.24 7.46 -0.25
C SER A 65 0.18 8.39 0.32
N ASP A 66 -0.09 8.26 1.63
CA ASP A 66 -1.03 9.13 2.34
C ASP A 66 -0.40 10.48 2.72
N ALA A 67 0.92 10.62 2.62
CA ALA A 67 1.64 11.86 2.92
C ALA A 67 2.84 12.04 1.99
N THR A 68 2.64 12.77 0.91
CA THR A 68 3.71 13.16 -0.02
C THR A 68 4.33 14.51 0.33
N MET A 69 3.59 15.34 1.10
CA MET A 69 3.95 16.72 1.38
C MET A 69 4.18 16.99 2.87
N CYS A 70 5.11 17.89 3.12
CA CYS A 70 5.42 18.41 4.45
C CYS A 70 4.20 19.11 5.06
N GLN A 71 3.76 18.64 6.23
CA GLN A 71 2.62 19.22 6.95
C GLN A 71 2.88 20.64 7.47
N LEU A 72 4.16 21.10 7.48
CA LEU A 72 4.55 22.42 8.00
C LEU A 72 4.62 23.49 6.91
N CYS A 73 5.05 23.14 5.68
CA CYS A 73 5.27 24.14 4.63
C CYS A 73 4.71 23.71 3.25
N SER A 74 4.08 22.57 3.16
CA SER A 74 3.45 22.04 1.94
C SER A 74 4.41 21.70 0.77
N SER A 75 5.71 21.69 1.00
CA SER A 75 6.67 21.21 -0.01
C SER A 75 6.75 19.70 -0.02
N MET A 76 7.13 19.11 -1.15
CA MET A 76 7.31 17.65 -1.28
C MET A 76 8.44 17.17 -0.36
N PHE A 77 8.26 15.97 0.21
CA PHE A 77 9.32 15.29 0.93
C PHE A 77 10.32 14.65 -0.02
N GLU A 78 11.60 14.70 0.35
CA GLU A 78 12.66 13.89 -0.25
C GLU A 78 13.02 12.75 0.69
N TYR A 79 13.49 11.62 0.14
CA TYR A 79 13.78 10.41 0.89
C TYR A 79 15.20 9.92 0.62
N ASP A 80 15.95 9.65 1.67
CA ASP A 80 17.21 8.89 1.56
C ASP A 80 16.92 7.41 1.21
N PHE A 81 15.88 6.85 1.81
CA PHE A 81 15.24 5.59 1.41
C PHE A 81 13.77 5.59 1.79
N ARG A 82 12.97 4.89 1.01
CA ARG A 82 11.54 4.72 1.22
C ARG A 82 11.23 3.23 1.34
N GLN A 83 10.44 2.85 2.34
CA GLN A 83 10.05 1.46 2.54
C GLN A 83 8.78 1.15 1.73
N TYR A 84 7.65 1.68 2.13
CA TYR A 84 6.37 1.63 1.42
C TYR A 84 5.47 2.77 1.91
N GLY A 85 4.49 3.17 1.08
CA GLY A 85 3.66 4.34 1.39
C GLY A 85 4.54 5.57 1.61
N GLN A 86 4.36 6.27 2.73
CA GLN A 86 5.17 7.42 3.17
C GLN A 86 6.29 7.05 4.13
N LEU A 87 6.47 5.77 4.48
CA LEU A 87 7.43 5.35 5.51
C LEU A 87 8.86 5.31 4.97
N GLY A 88 9.80 5.87 5.73
CA GLY A 88 11.23 5.85 5.38
C GLY A 88 12.05 6.93 6.06
N ALA A 89 13.26 7.16 5.57
CA ALA A 89 14.10 8.28 5.97
C ALA A 89 13.82 9.47 5.06
N TRP A 90 13.02 10.38 5.54
CA TRP A 90 12.48 11.53 4.81
C TRP A 90 13.00 12.84 5.38
N HIS A 91 13.03 13.85 4.52
CA HIS A 91 13.29 15.25 4.91
C HIS A 91 12.55 16.23 3.96
N CYS A 92 12.27 17.41 4.47
CA CYS A 92 11.71 18.50 3.68
C CYS A 92 12.85 19.43 3.25
N PRO A 93 13.11 19.59 1.94
CA PRO A 93 14.20 20.44 1.46
C PRO A 93 13.94 21.93 1.72
N THR A 94 12.68 22.33 1.94
CA THR A 94 12.31 23.75 2.11
C THR A 94 12.40 24.23 3.55
N CYS A 95 11.81 23.49 4.52
CA CYS A 95 11.76 23.94 5.91
C CYS A 95 12.72 23.19 6.85
N GLY A 96 13.43 22.18 6.34
CA GLY A 96 14.35 21.36 7.11
C GLY A 96 13.69 20.37 8.09
N PHE A 97 12.35 20.25 8.08
CA PHE A 97 11.66 19.24 8.87
C PHE A 97 12.04 17.86 8.35
N SER A 98 12.56 17.02 9.20
CA SER A 98 13.10 15.72 8.82
C SER A 98 12.75 14.63 9.83
N ARG A 99 12.92 13.39 9.41
CA ARG A 99 12.78 12.23 10.29
C ARG A 99 13.59 12.46 11.58
N PRO A 100 12.97 12.38 12.75
CA PRO A 100 13.67 12.47 14.03
C PRO A 100 14.71 11.36 14.19
N SER A 101 15.74 11.60 15.01
CA SER A 101 16.66 10.55 15.43
C SER A 101 15.91 9.46 16.17
N LEU A 102 16.22 8.21 15.86
CA LEU A 102 15.55 7.04 16.45
C LEU A 102 16.08 6.77 17.86
N ASP A 103 15.19 6.56 18.83
CA ASP A 103 15.52 6.00 20.15
C ASP A 103 15.56 4.48 20.09
N PHE A 104 14.76 3.87 19.19
CA PHE A 104 14.78 2.45 18.89
C PHE A 104 14.75 2.23 17.38
N ALA A 105 15.58 1.32 16.89
CA ALA A 105 15.68 1.02 15.47
C ALA A 105 15.59 -0.48 15.22
N ALA A 106 14.84 -0.88 14.19
CA ALA A 106 15.00 -2.19 13.60
C ALA A 106 16.21 -2.17 12.66
N GLN A 107 17.10 -3.15 12.82
CA GLN A 107 18.30 -3.35 12.02
C GLN A 107 18.36 -4.80 11.53
N ASN A 108 19.17 -5.06 10.50
CA ASN A 108 19.35 -6.42 9.95
C ASN A 108 18.00 -7.09 9.63
N VAL A 109 17.10 -6.37 8.96
CA VAL A 109 15.76 -6.87 8.66
C VAL A 109 15.83 -7.89 7.54
N GLU A 110 15.38 -9.10 7.81
CA GLU A 110 15.21 -10.18 6.83
C GLU A 110 13.72 -10.52 6.69
N LEU A 111 13.22 -10.49 5.45
CA LEU A 111 11.83 -10.79 5.11
C LEU A 111 11.79 -12.03 4.22
N GLY A 112 11.55 -13.19 4.82
CA GLY A 112 11.27 -14.44 4.12
C GLY A 112 9.83 -14.53 3.62
N GLU A 113 9.44 -15.66 3.05
CA GLU A 113 8.05 -15.91 2.62
C GLU A 113 7.10 -16.09 3.81
N ARG A 114 7.56 -16.78 4.86
CA ARG A 114 6.74 -17.17 6.02
C ARG A 114 7.30 -16.71 7.35
N GLU A 115 8.46 -16.08 7.33
CA GLU A 115 9.16 -15.64 8.53
C GLU A 115 9.75 -14.26 8.32
N LEU A 116 9.98 -13.56 9.41
CA LEU A 116 10.78 -12.35 9.45
C LEU A 116 11.71 -12.38 10.64
N SER A 117 12.86 -11.74 10.51
CA SER A 117 13.76 -11.48 11.61
C SER A 117 14.34 -10.08 11.54
N PHE A 118 14.64 -9.51 12.69
CA PHE A 118 15.38 -8.24 12.81
C PHE A 118 15.90 -8.08 14.22
N ASP A 119 16.80 -7.13 14.39
CA ASP A 119 17.34 -6.75 15.69
C ASP A 119 16.72 -5.42 16.16
N ILE A 120 16.26 -5.35 17.41
CA ILE A 120 15.93 -4.08 18.05
C ILE A 120 17.18 -3.49 18.67
N ALA A 121 17.67 -2.39 18.13
CA ALA A 121 18.80 -1.63 18.63
C ALA A 121 18.34 -0.32 19.29
N ARG A 122 19.12 0.16 20.26
CA ARG A 122 19.03 1.53 20.79
C ARG A 122 20.21 2.34 20.24
N PRO A 123 20.05 3.11 19.16
CA PRO A 123 21.11 3.97 18.68
C PRO A 123 21.39 5.05 19.72
N GLN A 124 22.55 4.99 20.38
CA GLN A 124 22.98 6.04 21.32
C GLN A 124 23.94 6.99 20.60
N PRO A 125 23.67 8.31 20.57
CA PRO A 125 24.54 9.25 19.88
C PRO A 125 25.91 9.45 20.51
N ASN A 126 26.13 9.00 21.77
CA ASN A 126 27.36 9.34 22.54
C ASN A 126 27.93 8.23 23.43
N ALA A 127 27.57 6.96 23.26
CA ALA A 127 28.07 5.91 24.14
C ALA A 127 29.04 4.96 23.42
N GLY A 128 30.21 4.80 23.97
CA GLY A 128 31.21 3.82 23.54
C GLY A 128 30.83 2.35 23.74
N GLU A 129 29.67 2.07 24.32
CA GLU A 129 29.07 0.74 24.42
C GLU A 129 27.60 0.81 23.99
N SER A 130 27.32 0.34 22.80
CA SER A 130 25.95 0.09 22.34
C SER A 130 25.33 -1.00 23.22
N ALA A 131 24.12 -0.77 23.76
CA ALA A 131 23.38 -1.86 24.39
C ALA A 131 23.23 -3.01 23.38
N PRO A 132 23.36 -4.29 23.83
CA PRO A 132 23.27 -5.41 22.92
C PRO A 132 21.95 -5.37 22.16
N ALA A 133 22.03 -5.55 20.84
CA ALA A 133 20.87 -5.65 19.99
C ALA A 133 20.02 -6.85 20.41
N ARG A 134 18.69 -6.70 20.36
CA ARG A 134 17.74 -7.73 20.77
C ARG A 134 17.15 -8.38 19.53
N PRO A 135 17.48 -9.66 19.27
CA PRO A 135 16.93 -10.36 18.11
C PRO A 135 15.43 -10.62 18.29
N ILE A 136 14.69 -10.38 17.25
CA ILE A 136 13.25 -10.71 17.09
C ILE A 136 13.12 -11.66 15.92
N ARG A 137 12.37 -12.73 16.12
CA ARG A 137 12.01 -13.71 15.09
C ARG A 137 10.52 -13.99 15.16
N ALA A 138 9.86 -14.02 14.00
CA ALA A 138 8.44 -14.32 13.92
C ALA A 138 8.18 -15.29 12.76
N ALA A 139 7.28 -16.24 12.98
CA ALA A 139 6.86 -17.25 12.03
C ALA A 139 5.75 -16.73 11.08
N PHE A 140 5.80 -15.45 10.77
CA PHE A 140 4.96 -14.77 9.78
C PHE A 140 5.79 -13.65 9.14
N SER A 141 5.44 -13.23 7.94
CA SER A 141 6.18 -12.23 7.17
C SER A 141 5.33 -11.02 6.84
N GLY A 142 5.98 -9.97 6.37
CA GLY A 142 5.37 -8.75 5.91
C GLY A 142 6.09 -7.51 6.48
N ALA A 143 6.42 -6.56 5.61
CA ALA A 143 7.16 -5.36 6.00
C ALA A 143 6.46 -4.55 7.11
N TYR A 144 5.12 -4.47 7.07
CA TYR A 144 4.33 -3.80 8.09
C TYR A 144 4.44 -4.47 9.47
N MET A 145 4.72 -5.78 9.51
CA MET A 145 4.88 -6.51 10.78
C MET A 145 6.19 -6.15 11.48
N VAL A 146 7.22 -5.75 10.74
CA VAL A 146 8.46 -5.21 11.35
C VAL A 146 8.14 -4.01 12.22
N TYR A 147 7.37 -3.05 11.70
CA TYR A 147 6.95 -1.87 12.47
C TYR A 147 6.06 -2.22 13.65
N ASN A 148 5.12 -3.16 13.49
CA ASN A 148 4.24 -3.59 14.57
C ASN A 148 5.02 -4.26 15.70
N LEU A 149 5.92 -5.19 15.37
CA LEU A 149 6.75 -5.88 16.36
C LEU A 149 7.76 -4.95 17.03
N LEU A 150 8.33 -4.00 16.26
CA LEU A 150 9.19 -2.96 16.81
C LEU A 150 8.43 -2.09 17.82
N ALA A 151 7.22 -1.65 17.49
CA ALA A 151 6.38 -0.89 18.42
C ALA A 151 6.05 -1.68 19.71
N VAL A 152 5.74 -2.97 19.58
CA VAL A 152 5.53 -3.88 20.72
C VAL A 152 6.82 -3.99 21.56
N GLY A 153 7.97 -4.18 20.91
CA GLY A 153 9.26 -4.26 21.59
C GLY A 153 9.61 -2.99 22.37
N VAL A 154 9.31 -1.81 21.79
CA VAL A 154 9.48 -0.52 22.47
C VAL A 154 8.53 -0.39 23.66
N ALA A 155 7.25 -0.70 23.48
CA ALA A 155 6.27 -0.63 24.58
C ALA A 155 6.62 -1.60 25.72
N ALA A 156 7.04 -2.81 25.40
CA ALA A 156 7.46 -3.82 26.38
C ALA A 156 8.71 -3.38 27.16
N ASP A 157 9.68 -2.75 26.48
CA ASP A 157 10.86 -2.21 27.13
C ASP A 157 10.52 -1.11 28.13
N LEU A 158 9.58 -0.23 27.81
CA LEU A 158 9.12 0.86 28.69
C LEU A 158 8.47 0.35 29.98
N VAL A 159 7.85 -0.83 29.94
CA VAL A 159 7.26 -1.46 31.13
C VAL A 159 8.19 -2.49 31.76
N GLY A 160 9.45 -2.58 31.32
CA GLY A 160 10.47 -3.44 31.90
C GLY A 160 10.38 -4.92 31.53
N CYS A 161 9.69 -5.27 30.43
CA CYS A 161 9.68 -6.64 29.92
C CYS A 161 11.01 -7.02 29.28
N GLY A 162 11.55 -8.19 29.65
CA GLY A 162 12.76 -8.74 29.04
C GLY A 162 12.53 -9.26 27.61
N ASN A 163 13.63 -9.38 26.84
CA ASN A 163 13.56 -9.87 25.45
C ASN A 163 12.97 -11.28 25.35
N ASP A 164 13.30 -12.17 26.29
CA ASP A 164 12.80 -13.55 26.30
C ASP A 164 11.26 -13.60 26.42
N ALA A 165 10.69 -12.70 27.22
CA ALA A 165 9.23 -12.60 27.35
C ALA A 165 8.57 -12.08 26.06
N ILE A 166 9.21 -11.13 25.39
CA ILE A 166 8.76 -10.61 24.10
C ILE A 166 8.81 -11.72 23.05
N GLN A 167 9.94 -12.43 22.95
CA GLN A 167 10.12 -13.51 21.99
C GLN A 167 9.15 -14.67 22.24
N ALA A 168 8.97 -15.08 23.49
CA ALA A 168 7.98 -16.11 23.86
C ALA A 168 6.54 -15.70 23.51
N ALA A 169 6.19 -14.42 23.68
CA ALA A 169 4.89 -13.89 23.28
C ALA A 169 4.72 -13.91 21.75
N ILE A 170 5.76 -13.57 20.98
CA ILE A 170 5.74 -13.63 19.51
C ILE A 170 5.61 -15.08 19.03
N GLU A 171 6.37 -16.02 19.61
CA GLU A 171 6.31 -17.44 19.28
C GLU A 171 4.94 -18.07 19.57
N SER A 172 4.29 -17.63 20.66
CA SER A 172 2.95 -18.07 21.01
C SER A 172 1.83 -17.31 20.28
N PHE A 173 2.20 -16.25 19.52
CA PHE A 173 1.23 -15.42 18.83
C PHE A 173 0.66 -16.17 17.62
N ASP A 174 -0.62 -16.48 17.72
CA ASP A 174 -1.40 -16.99 16.59
C ASP A 174 -2.18 -15.81 15.97
N PRO A 175 -1.85 -15.39 14.75
CA PRO A 175 -2.60 -14.35 14.07
C PRO A 175 -4.05 -14.78 13.89
N LYS A 176 -4.94 -14.27 14.77
CA LYS A 176 -6.39 -14.53 14.71
C LYS A 176 -7.11 -13.40 14.00
N ASN A 177 -8.40 -13.60 13.77
CA ASN A 177 -9.29 -12.59 13.19
C ASN A 177 -8.94 -12.19 11.77
N GLY A 178 -8.49 -13.15 10.95
CA GLY A 178 -8.26 -12.95 9.53
C GLY A 178 -7.04 -12.08 9.19
N ARG A 179 -6.03 -12.04 10.07
CA ARG A 179 -4.74 -11.40 9.76
C ARG A 179 -3.67 -12.46 9.60
N LEU A 180 -3.22 -12.68 8.37
CA LEU A 180 -2.25 -13.73 8.01
C LEU A 180 -2.67 -15.12 8.54
N GLN A 181 -3.98 -15.34 8.69
CA GLN A 181 -4.51 -16.57 9.26
C GLN A 181 -4.47 -17.69 8.21
N ARG A 182 -3.82 -18.80 8.53
CA ARG A 182 -3.68 -19.94 7.65
C ARG A 182 -4.62 -21.05 8.06
N TYR A 183 -5.16 -21.71 7.07
CA TYR A 183 -6.04 -22.86 7.22
C TYR A 183 -5.53 -23.97 6.32
N SER A 184 -5.67 -25.23 6.76
CA SER A 184 -5.53 -26.40 5.93
C SER A 184 -6.92 -27.02 5.74
N VAL A 185 -7.46 -26.91 4.55
CA VAL A 185 -8.77 -27.50 4.19
C VAL A 185 -8.53 -28.57 3.14
N GLU A 186 -8.84 -29.82 3.47
CA GLU A 186 -8.58 -30.99 2.63
C GLU A 186 -7.12 -31.10 2.16
N GLY A 187 -6.17 -30.71 3.03
CA GLY A 187 -4.74 -30.69 2.74
C GLY A 187 -4.28 -29.54 1.84
N ARG A 188 -5.10 -28.55 1.61
CA ARG A 188 -4.79 -27.33 0.84
C ARG A 188 -4.54 -26.15 1.81
N SER A 189 -3.44 -25.46 1.60
CA SER A 189 -3.13 -24.22 2.35
C SER A 189 -3.98 -23.06 1.85
N ILE A 190 -4.69 -22.41 2.76
CA ILE A 190 -5.49 -21.20 2.48
C ILE A 190 -5.05 -20.10 3.42
N LEU A 191 -4.61 -18.97 2.89
CA LEU A 191 -4.30 -17.76 3.65
C LEU A 191 -5.50 -16.80 3.61
N LEU A 192 -6.05 -16.48 4.78
CA LEU A 192 -7.04 -15.40 4.93
C LEU A 192 -6.36 -14.16 5.47
N ASN A 193 -6.52 -13.03 4.78
CA ASN A 193 -5.98 -11.76 5.26
C ASN A 193 -6.93 -10.59 5.04
N LEU A 194 -6.88 -9.65 6.00
CA LEU A 194 -7.61 -8.39 5.97
C LEU A 194 -6.84 -7.35 5.15
N ALA A 195 -7.52 -6.66 4.24
CA ALA A 195 -7.05 -5.42 3.64
C ALA A 195 -8.22 -4.46 3.43
N LYS A 196 -8.06 -3.20 3.77
CA LYS A 196 -9.15 -2.20 3.74
C LYS A 196 -8.78 -0.89 3.03
N ASN A 197 -7.58 -0.80 2.50
CA ASN A 197 -7.07 0.35 1.76
C ASN A 197 -6.00 -0.09 0.75
N PRO A 198 -5.64 0.75 -0.24
CA PRO A 198 -4.67 0.40 -1.27
C PRO A 198 -3.33 -0.09 -0.72
N THR A 199 -2.77 0.59 0.29
CA THR A 199 -1.51 0.18 0.90
C THR A 199 -1.57 -1.23 1.47
N GLY A 200 -2.64 -1.56 2.22
CA GLY A 200 -2.85 -2.89 2.77
C GLY A 200 -3.03 -3.96 1.67
N PHE A 201 -3.74 -3.64 0.59
CA PHE A 201 -3.87 -4.54 -0.56
C PHE A 201 -2.53 -4.77 -1.24
N ASN A 202 -1.77 -3.73 -1.54
CA ASN A 202 -0.46 -3.86 -2.19
C ASN A 202 0.51 -4.70 -1.36
N GLN A 203 0.49 -4.58 -0.02
CA GLN A 203 1.28 -5.47 0.84
C GLN A 203 0.84 -6.94 0.76
N ASN A 204 -0.47 -7.22 0.63
CA ASN A 204 -0.96 -8.57 0.41
C ASN A 204 -0.57 -9.12 -0.97
N LEU A 205 -0.64 -8.30 -2.02
CA LEU A 205 -0.20 -8.70 -3.36
C LEU A 205 1.27 -9.11 -3.36
N LYS A 206 2.14 -8.38 -2.64
CA LYS A 206 3.57 -8.73 -2.51
C LYS A 206 3.80 -10.08 -1.82
N ILE A 207 2.91 -10.49 -0.90
CA ILE A 207 2.97 -11.85 -0.30
C ILE A 207 2.58 -12.91 -1.34
N ILE A 208 1.53 -12.64 -2.13
CA ILE A 208 1.03 -13.57 -3.15
C ILE A 208 2.03 -13.70 -4.32
N GLU A 209 2.67 -12.62 -4.73
CA GLU A 209 3.66 -12.59 -5.82
C GLU A 209 4.90 -13.44 -5.53
N LYS A 210 5.30 -13.54 -4.27
CA LYS A 210 6.45 -14.37 -3.85
C LYS A 210 6.19 -15.87 -4.02
N ASP A 211 4.93 -16.31 -4.05
CA ASP A 211 4.56 -17.68 -4.31
C ASP A 211 4.61 -17.94 -5.82
N ALA A 212 5.59 -18.70 -6.29
CA ALA A 212 5.75 -19.07 -7.70
C ALA A 212 4.83 -20.23 -8.13
N SER A 213 4.14 -20.90 -7.19
CA SER A 213 3.26 -22.04 -7.48
C SER A 213 1.93 -21.59 -8.09
N PRO A 214 1.20 -22.51 -8.79
CA PRO A 214 -0.17 -22.23 -9.19
C PRO A 214 -1.04 -21.89 -7.99
N LYS A 215 -1.81 -20.81 -8.10
CA LYS A 215 -2.57 -20.28 -6.97
C LYS A 215 -3.99 -19.84 -7.32
N ALA A 216 -4.88 -19.89 -6.36
CA ALA A 216 -6.21 -19.32 -6.40
C ALA A 216 -6.23 -18.05 -5.52
N VAL A 217 -6.67 -16.93 -6.06
CA VAL A 217 -6.74 -15.68 -5.29
C VAL A 217 -8.16 -15.14 -5.32
N ALA A 218 -8.74 -14.88 -4.16
CA ALA A 218 -10.08 -14.36 -4.02
C ALA A 218 -10.07 -13.00 -3.31
N PHE A 219 -10.84 -12.05 -3.85
CA PHE A 219 -11.01 -10.73 -3.27
C PHE A 219 -12.47 -10.52 -2.89
N PHE A 220 -12.73 -10.29 -1.61
CA PHE A 220 -14.08 -10.04 -1.09
C PHE A 220 -14.21 -8.57 -0.67
N ILE A 221 -15.00 -7.82 -1.42
CA ILE A 221 -15.17 -6.37 -1.24
C ILE A 221 -16.61 -6.04 -0.91
N ASN A 222 -16.82 -5.38 0.20
CA ASN A 222 -18.06 -4.74 0.59
C ASN A 222 -17.89 -3.21 0.63
N ASP A 223 -18.99 -2.48 0.66
CA ASP A 223 -19.08 -1.02 0.78
C ASP A 223 -20.02 -0.59 1.91
N LYS A 224 -20.04 -1.38 2.99
CA LYS A 224 -20.80 -1.02 4.18
C LYS A 224 -20.16 0.18 4.88
N GLU A 225 -20.87 0.79 5.81
CA GLU A 225 -20.43 2.00 6.51
C GLU A 225 -19.03 1.88 7.13
N ALA A 226 -18.71 0.72 7.72
CA ALA A 226 -17.40 0.45 8.31
C ALA A 226 -16.26 0.21 7.28
N ASP A 227 -16.60 -0.08 6.02
CA ASP A 227 -15.63 -0.23 4.92
C ASP A 227 -15.38 1.10 4.19
N GLY A 228 -16.28 2.07 4.36
CA GLY A 228 -16.39 3.23 3.50
C GLY A 228 -17.23 2.93 2.24
N ARG A 229 -18.07 3.88 1.83
CA ARG A 229 -18.97 3.70 0.68
C ARG A 229 -18.28 3.91 -0.66
N ASP A 230 -17.20 4.67 -0.66
CA ASP A 230 -16.38 4.90 -1.84
C ASP A 230 -15.45 3.72 -2.07
N ILE A 231 -15.52 3.14 -3.27
CA ILE A 231 -14.66 2.03 -3.70
C ILE A 231 -13.69 2.44 -4.81
N SER A 232 -13.58 3.73 -5.12
CA SER A 232 -12.66 4.22 -6.16
C SER A 232 -11.19 3.86 -5.87
N TRP A 233 -10.83 3.72 -4.59
CA TRP A 233 -9.51 3.29 -4.15
C TRP A 233 -9.08 1.90 -4.69
N LEU A 234 -9.99 1.07 -5.20
CA LEU A 234 -9.63 -0.17 -5.89
C LEU A 234 -8.74 0.09 -7.12
N TRP A 235 -8.82 1.29 -7.71
CA TRP A 235 -8.02 1.68 -8.86
C TRP A 235 -6.58 2.09 -8.50
N ASP A 236 -6.30 2.33 -7.23
CA ASP A 236 -4.96 2.63 -6.70
C ASP A 236 -4.18 1.38 -6.31
N ILE A 237 -4.78 0.18 -6.41
CA ILE A 237 -4.13 -1.08 -6.13
C ILE A 237 -3.39 -1.58 -7.38
N ASP A 238 -2.17 -2.10 -7.20
CA ASP A 238 -1.27 -2.51 -8.27
C ASP A 238 -1.53 -3.97 -8.72
N PHE A 239 -2.79 -4.30 -9.08
CA PHE A 239 -3.17 -5.65 -9.56
C PHE A 239 -2.44 -6.06 -10.84
N GLU A 240 -1.92 -5.12 -11.60
CA GLU A 240 -1.13 -5.33 -12.82
C GLU A 240 0.15 -6.14 -12.52
N GLU A 241 0.71 -6.00 -11.33
CA GLU A 241 1.86 -6.79 -10.88
C GLU A 241 1.45 -8.24 -10.61
N LEU A 242 0.28 -8.45 -9.99
CA LEU A 242 -0.26 -9.78 -9.74
C LEU A 242 -0.52 -10.55 -11.05
N ALA A 243 -0.90 -9.88 -12.14
CA ALA A 243 -1.09 -10.50 -13.44
C ALA A 243 0.17 -11.17 -13.99
N GLN A 244 1.34 -10.79 -13.51
CA GLN A 244 2.66 -11.31 -13.91
C GLN A 244 3.19 -12.39 -12.95
N ALA A 245 2.51 -12.66 -11.85
CA ALA A 245 2.99 -13.50 -10.74
C ALA A 245 2.82 -15.03 -10.98
N GLY A 246 2.73 -15.48 -12.23
CA GLY A 246 2.60 -16.90 -12.60
C GLY A 246 1.16 -17.39 -12.73
N PRO A 247 0.92 -18.71 -12.79
CA PRO A 247 -0.42 -19.26 -13.00
C PRO A 247 -1.38 -18.88 -11.88
N LEU A 248 -2.47 -18.20 -12.26
CA LEU A 248 -3.42 -17.58 -11.34
C LEU A 248 -4.87 -17.91 -11.75
N THR A 249 -5.69 -18.35 -10.80
CA THR A 249 -7.15 -18.36 -10.93
C THR A 249 -7.71 -17.31 -9.98
N ALA A 250 -8.39 -16.30 -10.51
CA ALA A 250 -8.92 -15.19 -9.72
C ALA A 250 -10.42 -15.32 -9.47
N TYR A 251 -10.84 -14.93 -8.27
CA TYR A 251 -12.22 -14.87 -7.84
C TYR A 251 -12.55 -13.49 -7.23
N ALA A 252 -13.78 -13.06 -7.44
CA ALA A 252 -14.29 -11.80 -6.89
C ALA A 252 -15.63 -12.02 -6.21
N GLY A 253 -15.74 -11.65 -4.94
CA GLY A 253 -16.91 -11.83 -4.10
C GLY A 253 -17.26 -10.60 -3.27
N GLY A 254 -18.32 -10.72 -2.47
CA GLY A 254 -18.86 -9.64 -1.68
C GLY A 254 -19.85 -8.76 -2.46
N ILE A 255 -20.36 -7.71 -1.80
CA ILE A 255 -21.35 -6.79 -2.38
C ILE A 255 -20.82 -6.13 -3.66
N ARG A 256 -19.51 -5.81 -3.69
CA ARG A 256 -18.82 -5.18 -4.81
C ARG A 256 -17.98 -6.19 -5.64
N GLY A 257 -18.32 -7.47 -5.60
CA GLY A 257 -17.62 -8.50 -6.35
C GLY A 257 -17.58 -8.23 -7.86
N ARG A 258 -18.64 -7.66 -8.45
CA ARG A 258 -18.65 -7.29 -9.86
C ARG A 258 -17.71 -6.12 -10.18
N ASP A 259 -17.68 -5.10 -9.33
CA ASP A 259 -16.76 -3.97 -9.47
C ASP A 259 -15.31 -4.46 -9.36
N MET A 260 -15.04 -5.36 -8.42
CA MET A 260 -13.75 -6.00 -8.26
C MET A 260 -13.35 -6.83 -9.50
N ALA A 261 -14.27 -7.62 -10.06
CA ALA A 261 -14.03 -8.37 -11.30
C ALA A 261 -13.72 -7.45 -12.48
N VAL A 262 -14.42 -6.30 -12.57
CA VAL A 262 -14.11 -5.27 -13.58
C VAL A 262 -12.70 -4.72 -13.36
N ARG A 263 -12.33 -4.37 -12.12
CA ARG A 263 -10.98 -3.87 -11.83
C ARG A 263 -9.89 -4.88 -12.20
N LEU A 264 -10.07 -6.15 -11.86
CA LEU A 264 -9.15 -7.23 -12.21
C LEU A 264 -9.04 -7.40 -13.74
N LYS A 265 -10.15 -7.33 -14.47
CA LYS A 265 -10.14 -7.39 -15.93
C LYS A 265 -9.28 -6.27 -16.54
N TYR A 266 -9.34 -5.06 -15.99
CA TYR A 266 -8.50 -3.95 -16.44
C TYR A 266 -7.02 -4.11 -16.05
N ALA A 267 -6.71 -4.96 -15.07
CA ALA A 267 -5.35 -5.39 -14.76
C ALA A 267 -4.86 -6.57 -15.61
N GLY A 268 -5.69 -7.06 -16.55
CA GLY A 268 -5.36 -8.22 -17.38
C GLY A 268 -5.65 -9.57 -16.71
N ILE A 269 -6.43 -9.59 -15.62
CA ILE A 269 -6.79 -10.79 -14.86
C ILE A 269 -8.26 -11.12 -15.08
N ASP A 270 -8.55 -12.27 -15.68
CA ASP A 270 -9.92 -12.78 -15.76
C ASP A 270 -10.35 -13.36 -14.42
N ALA A 271 -11.38 -12.78 -13.83
CA ALA A 271 -11.89 -13.21 -12.53
C ALA A 271 -13.32 -13.76 -12.63
N GLN A 272 -13.57 -14.87 -11.92
CA GLN A 272 -14.90 -15.43 -11.75
C GLN A 272 -15.58 -14.82 -10.54
N THR A 273 -16.83 -14.40 -10.68
CA THR A 273 -17.61 -13.95 -9.52
C THR A 273 -18.09 -15.14 -8.70
N VAL A 274 -18.07 -14.98 -7.38
CA VAL A 274 -18.57 -15.95 -6.40
C VAL A 274 -19.64 -15.31 -5.52
N ASP A 275 -20.65 -16.08 -5.16
CA ASP A 275 -21.78 -15.56 -4.38
C ASP A 275 -21.39 -15.30 -2.91
N ASN A 276 -20.57 -16.18 -2.35
CA ASN A 276 -20.08 -16.12 -0.97
C ASN A 276 -18.82 -16.96 -0.79
N ALA A 277 -18.31 -17.05 0.44
CA ALA A 277 -17.12 -17.81 0.73
C ALA A 277 -17.31 -19.34 0.61
N ASP A 278 -18.51 -19.86 0.85
CA ASP A 278 -18.79 -21.30 0.68
C ASP A 278 -18.74 -21.68 -0.80
N ASP A 279 -19.32 -20.86 -1.71
CA ASP A 279 -19.20 -21.05 -3.16
C ASP A 279 -17.72 -20.99 -3.60
N LEU A 280 -16.94 -20.06 -3.05
CA LEU A 280 -15.52 -20.00 -3.28
C LEU A 280 -14.81 -21.31 -2.87
N LEU A 281 -15.02 -21.77 -1.64
CA LEU A 281 -14.39 -23.00 -1.13
C LEU A 281 -14.75 -24.21 -1.98
N HIS A 282 -16.03 -24.31 -2.43
CA HIS A 282 -16.47 -25.36 -3.33
C HIS A 282 -15.71 -25.32 -4.67
N ARG A 283 -15.49 -24.15 -5.26
CA ARG A 283 -14.73 -23.99 -6.52
C ARG A 283 -13.24 -24.28 -6.34
N ILE A 284 -12.66 -23.85 -5.23
CA ILE A 284 -11.26 -24.14 -4.89
C ILE A 284 -11.07 -25.66 -4.71
N ALA A 285 -12.02 -26.36 -4.09
CA ALA A 285 -11.95 -27.81 -3.89
C ALA A 285 -11.91 -28.60 -5.22
N GLN A 286 -12.42 -28.03 -6.31
CA GLN A 286 -12.38 -28.64 -7.65
C GLN A 286 -11.01 -28.49 -8.35
N GLN A 287 -10.12 -27.63 -7.84
CA GLN A 287 -8.78 -27.45 -8.40
C GLN A 287 -7.81 -28.51 -7.87
N PRO A 288 -6.63 -28.71 -8.52
CA PRO A 288 -5.58 -29.58 -8.00
C PRO A 288 -5.21 -29.23 -6.55
N ARG A 289 -4.87 -30.21 -5.73
CA ARG A 289 -4.59 -30.00 -4.29
C ARG A 289 -3.36 -29.14 -4.03
N GLU A 290 -2.45 -29.11 -4.99
CA GLU A 290 -1.21 -28.32 -4.94
C GLU A 290 -1.43 -26.81 -5.07
N VAL A 291 -2.61 -26.40 -5.50
CA VAL A 291 -2.96 -24.97 -5.66
C VAL A 291 -3.17 -24.36 -4.29
N SER A 292 -2.30 -23.47 -3.88
CA SER A 292 -2.47 -22.62 -2.69
C SER A 292 -3.60 -21.62 -2.90
N ALA A 293 -4.32 -21.27 -1.84
CA ALA A 293 -5.38 -20.27 -1.94
C ALA A 293 -5.12 -19.05 -1.05
N TYR A 294 -5.48 -17.87 -1.55
CA TYR A 294 -5.36 -16.60 -0.87
C TYR A 294 -6.70 -15.89 -0.88
N ILE A 295 -7.22 -15.55 0.27
CA ILE A 295 -8.48 -14.81 0.43
C ILE A 295 -8.17 -13.48 1.07
N ILE A 296 -8.34 -12.41 0.31
CA ILE A 296 -8.17 -11.03 0.79
C ILE A 296 -9.56 -10.43 0.92
N ALA A 297 -9.91 -10.04 2.13
CA ALA A 297 -11.23 -9.54 2.46
C ALA A 297 -11.15 -8.16 3.13
N ASN A 298 -12.07 -7.25 2.81
CA ASN A 298 -12.17 -6.03 3.57
C ASN A 298 -12.95 -6.24 4.88
N TYR A 299 -13.06 -5.18 5.69
CA TYR A 299 -13.46 -5.30 7.09
C TYR A 299 -14.80 -6.03 7.31
N THR A 300 -15.83 -5.69 6.55
CA THR A 300 -17.16 -6.30 6.75
C THR A 300 -17.39 -7.58 5.95
N SER A 301 -16.52 -7.92 5.00
CA SER A 301 -16.57 -9.21 4.29
C SER A 301 -15.78 -10.30 5.02
N LEU A 302 -14.77 -9.92 5.80
CA LEU A 302 -13.89 -10.83 6.51
C LEU A 302 -14.61 -11.83 7.45
N PRO A 303 -15.61 -11.43 8.28
CA PRO A 303 -16.30 -12.37 9.16
C PRO A 303 -16.98 -13.52 8.40
N GLY A 304 -17.57 -13.24 7.22
CA GLY A 304 -18.19 -14.27 6.39
C GLY A 304 -17.16 -15.26 5.83
N CYS A 305 -16.02 -14.76 5.33
CA CYS A 305 -14.92 -15.60 4.86
C CYS A 305 -14.35 -16.48 5.99
N LYS A 306 -14.15 -15.87 7.17
CA LYS A 306 -13.67 -16.60 8.34
C LYS A 306 -14.63 -17.68 8.79
N ALA A 307 -15.94 -17.40 8.87
CA ALA A 307 -16.94 -18.36 9.29
C ALA A 307 -17.00 -19.58 8.35
N ALA A 308 -16.90 -19.37 7.04
CA ALA A 308 -16.86 -20.48 6.06
C ALA A 308 -15.59 -21.34 6.24
N LEU A 309 -14.43 -20.72 6.46
CA LEU A 309 -13.19 -21.45 6.72
C LEU A 309 -13.21 -22.21 8.05
N ASP A 310 -13.70 -21.59 9.12
CA ASP A 310 -13.86 -22.26 10.43
C ASP A 310 -14.81 -23.46 10.33
N ALA A 311 -15.90 -23.35 9.55
CA ALA A 311 -16.83 -24.46 9.31
C ALA A 311 -16.16 -25.59 8.49
N ALA A 312 -15.36 -25.26 7.47
CA ALA A 312 -14.61 -26.24 6.70
C ALA A 312 -13.57 -26.98 7.55
N VAL A 313 -12.91 -26.29 8.48
CA VAL A 313 -12.00 -26.91 9.46
C VAL A 313 -12.76 -27.85 10.40
N ALA A 314 -13.90 -27.43 10.92
CA ALA A 314 -14.73 -28.27 11.79
C ALA A 314 -15.24 -29.56 11.09
N ALA A 315 -15.34 -29.53 9.77
CA ALA A 315 -15.73 -30.68 8.95
C ALA A 315 -14.58 -31.65 8.62
N GLY A 316 -13.34 -31.39 9.06
CA GLY A 316 -12.17 -32.28 8.87
C GLY A 316 -10.91 -31.59 8.33
N GLY A 317 -10.89 -30.27 8.30
CA GLY A 317 -9.68 -29.47 8.06
C GLY A 317 -8.92 -29.16 9.36
N GLU A 318 -7.81 -28.45 9.24
CA GLU A 318 -6.99 -27.98 10.36
C GLU A 318 -6.71 -26.48 10.20
N VAL A 319 -6.60 -25.75 11.30
CA VAL A 319 -5.99 -24.42 11.30
C VAL A 319 -4.48 -24.63 11.38
N GLU A 320 -3.77 -24.24 10.33
CA GLU A 320 -2.31 -24.34 10.34
C GLU A 320 -1.74 -23.36 11.39
N PRO A 321 -0.86 -23.79 12.29
CA PRO A 321 -0.11 -22.87 13.12
C PRO A 321 0.72 -21.93 12.22
N ALA A 322 0.97 -20.71 12.70
CA ALA A 322 1.72 -19.70 11.95
C ALA A 322 3.14 -20.15 11.57
N ALA A 323 3.67 -21.16 12.25
CA ALA A 323 4.96 -21.79 12.03
C ALA A 323 4.80 -23.27 11.62
N GLY A 324 4.87 -23.54 10.34
CA GLY A 324 5.09 -24.88 9.81
C GLY A 324 6.25 -24.86 8.80
N GLU A 325 7.16 -25.81 8.85
CA GLU A 325 8.24 -25.96 7.88
C GLU A 325 7.65 -25.89 6.45
N ALA A 326 8.23 -25.00 5.62
CA ALA A 326 7.89 -24.95 4.22
C ALA A 326 8.14 -26.32 3.58
N PRO A 327 7.20 -26.88 2.80
CA PRO A 327 7.54 -28.01 1.95
C PRO A 327 8.69 -27.59 1.04
N ALA A 328 9.72 -28.42 0.95
CA ALA A 328 10.86 -28.19 0.10
C ALA A 328 10.42 -27.83 -1.33
N PRO A 329 11.06 -26.87 -2.01
CA PRO A 329 10.72 -26.51 -3.37
C PRO A 329 10.76 -27.77 -4.25
N ARG A 330 9.60 -28.18 -4.77
CA ARG A 330 9.52 -29.23 -5.77
C ARG A 330 9.90 -28.61 -7.09
N ASP A 331 10.91 -29.15 -7.70
CA ASP A 331 11.37 -28.81 -9.05
C ASP A 331 10.26 -29.16 -10.05
N PHE A 332 9.44 -28.21 -10.39
CA PHE A 332 8.50 -28.31 -11.51
C PHE A 332 9.24 -27.84 -12.75
N GLY A 333 9.68 -28.83 -13.53
CA GLY A 333 10.27 -28.60 -14.84
C GLY A 333 9.46 -27.54 -15.60
N THR A 334 10.15 -26.51 -16.04
CA THR A 334 9.66 -25.44 -16.87
C THR A 334 9.05 -25.98 -18.16
N GLN A 335 7.76 -26.27 -18.16
CA GLN A 335 6.99 -26.29 -19.39
C GLN A 335 6.34 -24.91 -19.53
N GLY A 336 6.97 -24.08 -20.35
CA GLY A 336 6.46 -22.78 -20.73
C GLY A 336 5.10 -22.93 -21.41
N SER A 337 4.05 -22.46 -20.74
CA SER A 337 2.88 -21.95 -21.42
C SER A 337 3.01 -20.43 -21.44
N GLY A 338 3.77 -19.93 -22.40
CA GLY A 338 3.72 -18.51 -22.74
C GLY A 338 2.28 -18.16 -23.07
N ALA A 339 1.67 -17.30 -22.27
CA ALA A 339 0.64 -16.44 -22.80
C ALA A 339 1.29 -15.68 -23.97
N PRO A 340 0.66 -15.55 -25.13
CA PRO A 340 1.25 -14.81 -26.21
C PRO A 340 1.35 -13.36 -25.76
N ALA A 341 2.56 -12.92 -25.42
CA ALA A 341 2.93 -11.56 -25.66
C ALA A 341 2.62 -11.35 -27.16
N GLY A 342 1.69 -10.49 -27.45
CA GLY A 342 1.37 -10.10 -28.81
C GLY A 342 2.57 -9.38 -29.43
N GLU A 343 3.57 -10.13 -29.83
CA GLU A 343 4.50 -9.80 -30.88
C GLU A 343 3.81 -10.12 -32.19
N ASP A 344 2.92 -9.24 -32.61
CA ASP A 344 2.51 -9.11 -34.02
C ASP A 344 1.44 -8.01 -34.15
N ALA A 345 1.86 -6.76 -34.03
CA ALA A 345 1.20 -5.63 -34.66
C ALA A 345 2.15 -4.42 -34.65
N ALA A 346 3.35 -4.59 -35.19
CA ALA A 346 4.08 -3.48 -35.80
C ALA A 346 3.39 -3.13 -37.15
N ASN A 347 2.10 -2.86 -37.09
CA ASN A 347 1.42 -2.08 -38.07
C ASN A 347 1.85 -0.65 -37.78
N GLY A 348 2.56 0.02 -38.70
CA GLY A 348 3.18 1.34 -38.59
C GLY A 348 2.26 2.50 -38.12
N GLN A 349 1.45 2.25 -37.09
CA GLN A 349 0.62 3.23 -36.42
C GLN A 349 1.43 3.81 -35.25
N ASN A 350 1.54 5.14 -35.24
CA ASN A 350 2.07 5.84 -34.10
C ASN A 350 1.19 5.53 -32.86
N PRO A 351 1.79 5.35 -31.67
CA PRO A 351 1.00 5.15 -30.46
C PRO A 351 0.14 6.39 -30.15
N VAL A 352 -1.04 6.17 -29.57
CA VAL A 352 -1.79 7.24 -28.93
C VAL A 352 -1.06 7.62 -27.64
N VAL A 353 -0.67 8.89 -27.52
CA VAL A 353 0.08 9.40 -26.38
C VAL A 353 -0.85 10.10 -25.40
N ILE A 354 -0.96 9.56 -24.18
CA ILE A 354 -1.73 10.15 -23.09
C ILE A 354 -0.75 10.81 -22.10
N ALA A 355 -0.80 12.13 -21.95
CA ALA A 355 -0.08 12.83 -20.89
C ALA A 355 -0.93 12.83 -19.61
N HIS A 356 -0.48 12.12 -18.59
CA HIS A 356 -1.07 12.14 -17.26
C HIS A 356 -0.32 13.15 -16.40
N LEU A 357 -0.91 14.33 -16.22
CA LEU A 357 -0.27 15.43 -15.51
C LEU A 357 -0.51 15.33 -14.02
N PHE A 358 0.57 15.44 -13.26
CA PHE A 358 0.61 15.52 -11.80
C PHE A 358 -0.12 14.37 -11.08
N PRO A 359 0.08 13.07 -11.50
CA PRO A 359 -0.58 11.94 -10.84
C PRO A 359 -0.17 11.75 -9.37
N ASP A 360 0.93 12.35 -8.96
CA ASP A 360 1.44 12.41 -7.59
C ASP A 360 0.68 13.40 -6.70
N LEU A 361 -0.01 14.40 -7.29
CA LEU A 361 -0.81 15.41 -6.59
C LEU A 361 -2.30 15.30 -6.89
N LEU A 362 -2.67 14.90 -8.11
CA LEU A 362 -4.02 14.96 -8.65
C LEU A 362 -4.63 13.55 -8.83
N ASN A 363 -4.81 12.82 -7.73
CA ASN A 363 -5.36 11.45 -7.74
C ASN A 363 -6.23 11.16 -6.52
N LEU A 364 -7.10 12.10 -6.12
CA LEU A 364 -7.88 12.02 -4.88
C LEU A 364 -8.86 10.84 -4.85
N TYR A 365 -9.47 10.50 -5.98
CA TYR A 365 -10.54 9.49 -6.08
C TYR A 365 -10.16 8.34 -7.02
N GLY A 366 -8.89 7.94 -7.04
CA GLY A 366 -8.43 6.90 -7.96
C GLY A 366 -8.47 7.35 -9.43
N ASP A 367 -8.22 8.64 -9.69
CA ASP A 367 -8.30 9.23 -11.03
C ASP A 367 -7.34 8.58 -12.03
N GLY A 368 -6.22 8.03 -11.55
CA GLY A 368 -5.33 7.18 -12.35
C GLY A 368 -6.04 5.97 -12.98
N GLY A 369 -7.16 5.54 -12.40
CA GLY A 369 -8.06 4.52 -12.99
C GLY A 369 -8.61 4.92 -14.35
N ASN A 370 -8.91 6.21 -14.57
CA ASN A 370 -9.37 6.69 -15.87
C ASN A 370 -8.31 6.47 -16.96
N VAL A 371 -7.03 6.76 -16.65
CA VAL A 371 -5.92 6.51 -17.58
C VAL A 371 -5.76 5.01 -17.85
N ARG A 372 -5.81 4.17 -16.81
CA ARG A 372 -5.75 2.69 -16.96
C ARG A 372 -6.88 2.16 -17.84
N VAL A 373 -8.10 2.66 -17.64
CA VAL A 373 -9.26 2.28 -18.48
C VAL A 373 -9.02 2.65 -19.94
N LEU A 374 -8.59 3.88 -20.22
CA LEU A 374 -8.30 4.33 -21.58
C LEU A 374 -7.20 3.49 -22.21
N GLN A 375 -6.09 3.30 -21.53
CA GLN A 375 -4.95 2.49 -21.98
C GLN A 375 -5.37 1.06 -22.35
N GLN A 376 -6.10 0.39 -21.46
CA GLN A 376 -6.53 -0.99 -21.67
C GLN A 376 -7.55 -1.11 -22.79
N ARG A 377 -8.47 -0.13 -22.90
CA ARG A 377 -9.45 -0.12 -24.00
C ARG A 377 -8.82 0.13 -25.37
N LEU A 378 -7.76 0.91 -25.47
CA LEU A 378 -6.97 1.09 -26.68
C LEU A 378 -6.22 -0.21 -27.02
N ALA A 379 -5.54 -0.81 -26.04
CA ALA A 379 -4.83 -2.08 -26.21
C ALA A 379 -5.76 -3.21 -26.71
N TRP A 380 -6.96 -3.35 -26.15
CA TRP A 380 -7.95 -4.35 -26.62
C TRP A 380 -8.42 -4.12 -28.08
N ARG A 381 -8.19 -2.95 -28.64
CA ARG A 381 -8.50 -2.60 -30.03
C ARG A 381 -7.29 -2.70 -30.95
N GLY A 382 -6.15 -3.17 -30.43
CA GLY A 382 -4.90 -3.24 -31.18
C GLY A 382 -4.29 -1.87 -31.46
N ILE A 383 -4.70 -0.82 -30.73
CA ILE A 383 -4.16 0.53 -30.86
C ILE A 383 -3.02 0.68 -29.85
N PRO A 384 -1.76 0.89 -30.30
CA PRO A 384 -0.65 1.11 -29.39
C PRO A 384 -0.88 2.40 -28.59
N VAL A 385 -0.50 2.38 -27.30
CA VAL A 385 -0.68 3.51 -26.39
C VAL A 385 0.55 3.73 -25.54
N GLU A 386 0.96 4.98 -25.43
CA GLU A 386 2.01 5.45 -24.52
C GLU A 386 1.39 6.33 -23.44
N VAL A 387 1.70 6.06 -22.17
CA VAL A 387 1.29 6.94 -21.06
C VAL A 387 2.53 7.66 -20.55
N ARG A 388 2.57 8.98 -20.75
CA ARG A 388 3.60 9.86 -20.20
C ARG A 388 3.12 10.42 -18.88
N ARG A 389 3.73 9.98 -17.77
CA ARG A 389 3.49 10.56 -16.46
C ARG A 389 4.40 11.77 -16.28
N VAL A 390 3.82 12.90 -15.92
CA VAL A 390 4.52 14.16 -15.60
C VAL A 390 4.18 14.51 -14.17
N ASN A 391 5.10 14.30 -13.26
CA ASN A 391 4.92 14.62 -11.85
C ASN A 391 5.22 16.09 -11.55
N HIS A 392 4.88 16.53 -10.34
CA HIS A 392 5.23 17.87 -9.87
C HIS A 392 6.74 18.14 -10.00
N GLY A 393 7.09 19.27 -10.63
CA GLY A 393 8.47 19.68 -10.84
C GLY A 393 9.19 19.01 -12.02
N ASP A 394 8.56 18.05 -12.70
CA ASP A 394 9.13 17.46 -13.92
C ASP A 394 9.13 18.47 -15.07
N ALA A 395 10.08 18.29 -15.99
CA ALA A 395 10.06 19.04 -17.25
C ALA A 395 8.87 18.58 -18.11
N ILE A 396 8.08 19.53 -18.55
CA ILE A 396 6.85 19.28 -19.30
C ILE A 396 7.08 19.46 -20.80
N ASP A 397 6.78 18.43 -21.57
CA ASP A 397 6.75 18.46 -23.04
C ASP A 397 5.44 17.86 -23.55
N LEU A 398 4.57 18.72 -24.09
CA LEU A 398 3.29 18.33 -24.68
C LEU A 398 3.38 18.03 -26.17
N SER A 399 4.56 18.00 -26.77
CA SER A 399 4.72 17.66 -28.17
C SER A 399 4.28 16.23 -28.45
N GLY A 400 3.42 16.06 -29.46
CA GLY A 400 2.90 14.76 -29.87
C GLY A 400 1.99 14.09 -28.86
N VAL A 401 1.41 14.84 -27.92
CA VAL A 401 0.39 14.35 -26.99
C VAL A 401 -0.97 14.36 -27.67
N ASP A 402 -1.70 13.25 -27.61
CA ASP A 402 -3.03 13.10 -28.18
C ASP A 402 -4.15 13.36 -27.16
N LEU A 403 -3.88 13.16 -25.88
CA LEU A 403 -4.84 13.41 -24.78
C LEU A 403 -4.09 13.85 -23.52
N ILE A 404 -4.54 14.93 -22.91
CA ILE A 404 -4.12 15.33 -21.57
C ILE A 404 -5.17 14.86 -20.55
N MET A 405 -4.71 14.23 -19.46
CA MET A 405 -5.52 13.84 -18.33
C MET A 405 -4.99 14.46 -17.04
N MET A 406 -5.89 15.11 -16.27
CA MET A 406 -5.63 15.69 -14.97
C MET A 406 -6.71 15.24 -13.97
N GLY A 407 -6.33 14.66 -12.85
CA GLY A 407 -7.24 14.16 -11.82
C GLY A 407 -7.69 15.20 -10.79
N GLY A 408 -8.47 14.78 -9.80
CA GLY A 408 -8.91 15.62 -8.69
C GLY A 408 -7.90 15.65 -7.54
N SER A 409 -7.97 16.72 -6.72
CA SER A 409 -7.16 16.83 -5.50
C SER A 409 -7.76 17.80 -4.49
N PRO A 410 -7.33 17.75 -3.21
CA PRO A 410 -7.59 18.80 -2.24
C PRO A 410 -6.91 20.13 -2.61
N ASP A 411 -7.36 21.22 -1.99
CA ASP A 411 -6.91 22.58 -2.28
C ASP A 411 -5.39 22.80 -2.12
N ARG A 412 -4.78 22.06 -1.21
CA ARG A 412 -3.35 22.15 -0.92
C ARG A 412 -2.50 21.65 -2.09
N GLU A 413 -2.85 20.48 -2.62
CA GLU A 413 -2.22 19.88 -3.79
C GLU A 413 -2.47 20.71 -5.05
N GLN A 414 -3.67 21.31 -5.16
CA GLN A 414 -4.00 22.21 -6.25
C GLN A 414 -3.09 23.45 -6.26
N LYS A 415 -2.75 24.02 -5.09
CA LYS A 415 -1.84 25.17 -4.99
C LYS A 415 -0.44 24.86 -5.55
N LEU A 416 0.07 23.63 -5.32
CA LEU A 416 1.35 23.20 -5.89
C LEU A 416 1.25 22.99 -7.40
N ALA A 417 0.28 22.19 -7.85
CA ALA A 417 0.07 21.92 -9.27
C ALA A 417 -0.20 23.20 -10.08
N SER A 418 -0.84 24.21 -9.47
CA SER A 418 -1.12 25.50 -10.14
C SER A 418 0.16 26.21 -10.56
N ALA A 419 1.24 26.11 -9.80
CA ALA A 419 2.52 26.72 -10.17
C ALA A 419 3.09 26.09 -11.46
N ASP A 420 3.01 24.76 -11.57
CA ASP A 420 3.46 24.04 -12.76
C ASP A 420 2.54 24.32 -13.97
N ILE A 421 1.21 24.38 -13.75
CA ILE A 421 0.24 24.76 -14.80
C ILE A 421 0.53 26.16 -15.34
N VAL A 422 0.83 27.11 -14.48
CA VAL A 422 1.21 28.46 -14.90
C VAL A 422 2.54 28.45 -15.70
N ALA A 423 3.51 27.65 -15.27
CA ALA A 423 4.80 27.54 -15.96
C ALA A 423 4.66 26.91 -17.36
N MET A 424 3.69 25.99 -17.54
CA MET A 424 3.41 25.35 -18.84
C MET A 424 2.33 26.04 -19.68
N ARG A 425 1.83 27.19 -19.26
CA ARG A 425 0.68 27.87 -19.86
C ARG A 425 0.76 27.98 -21.37
N ASP A 426 1.89 28.43 -21.92
CA ASP A 426 2.03 28.65 -23.35
C ASP A 426 1.93 27.33 -24.15
N GLN A 427 2.43 26.23 -23.59
CA GLN A 427 2.30 24.89 -24.21
C GLN A 427 0.87 24.39 -24.12
N LEU A 428 0.20 24.61 -22.99
CA LEU A 428 -1.19 24.19 -22.78
C LEU A 428 -2.14 24.98 -23.68
N ASP A 429 -1.94 26.31 -23.76
CA ASP A 429 -2.70 27.18 -24.68
C ASP A 429 -2.52 26.74 -26.14
N ALA A 430 -1.29 26.47 -26.57
CA ALA A 430 -1.02 25.99 -27.91
C ALA A 430 -1.70 24.63 -28.21
N TYR A 431 -1.62 23.70 -27.24
CA TYR A 431 -2.24 22.39 -27.34
C TYR A 431 -3.78 22.47 -27.49
N VAL A 432 -4.43 23.32 -26.65
CA VAL A 432 -5.89 23.50 -26.72
C VAL A 432 -6.32 24.24 -27.97
N GLN A 433 -5.53 25.23 -28.44
CA GLN A 433 -5.81 25.92 -29.69
C GLN A 433 -5.67 25.02 -30.93
N ASP A 434 -4.80 24.02 -30.87
CA ASP A 434 -4.68 22.95 -31.89
C ASP A 434 -5.73 21.86 -31.73
N MET A 435 -6.79 22.11 -30.99
CA MET A 435 -7.91 21.18 -30.69
C MET A 435 -7.51 19.92 -29.96
N GLY A 436 -6.42 19.94 -29.19
CA GLY A 436 -5.99 18.84 -28.34
C GLY A 436 -7.01 18.56 -27.22
N PRO A 437 -7.50 17.30 -27.08
CA PRO A 437 -8.47 16.97 -26.03
C PRO A 437 -7.80 16.96 -24.65
N LEU A 438 -8.51 17.60 -23.68
CA LEU A 438 -8.09 17.68 -22.29
C LEU A 438 -9.21 17.22 -21.39
N LEU A 439 -8.94 16.25 -20.53
CA LEU A 439 -9.86 15.78 -19.50
C LEU A 439 -9.38 16.26 -18.13
N ALA A 440 -10.08 17.23 -17.56
CA ALA A 440 -9.82 17.77 -16.23
C ALA A 440 -10.96 17.40 -15.27
N ILE A 441 -10.62 16.82 -14.11
CA ILE A 441 -11.58 16.31 -13.14
C ILE A 441 -11.50 17.14 -11.86
N CYS A 442 -12.68 17.57 -11.33
CA CYS A 442 -12.83 18.24 -10.05
C CYS A 442 -11.87 19.45 -9.91
N GLY A 443 -10.90 19.38 -9.00
CA GLY A 443 -9.92 20.44 -8.75
C GLY A 443 -9.12 20.88 -9.96
N SER A 444 -8.79 19.96 -10.85
CA SER A 444 -8.08 20.30 -12.09
C SER A 444 -8.90 21.22 -13.00
N TYR A 445 -10.23 21.02 -13.06
CA TYR A 445 -11.09 21.92 -13.81
C TYR A 445 -11.10 23.34 -13.20
N GLN A 446 -11.06 23.44 -11.86
CA GLN A 446 -10.99 24.72 -11.16
C GLN A 446 -9.68 25.46 -11.49
N MET A 447 -8.55 24.76 -11.49
CA MET A 447 -7.21 25.32 -11.76
C MET A 447 -7.05 25.86 -13.20
N LEU A 448 -7.84 25.39 -14.15
CA LEU A 448 -7.87 25.90 -15.53
C LEU A 448 -8.66 27.19 -15.67
N GLY A 449 -9.32 27.64 -14.61
CA GLY A 449 -10.01 28.94 -14.56
C GLY A 449 -9.04 30.13 -14.53
N ARG A 450 -9.57 31.33 -14.81
CA ARG A 450 -8.77 32.57 -14.73
C ARG A 450 -8.46 32.98 -13.30
N GLU A 451 -9.35 32.68 -12.39
CA GLU A 451 -9.25 32.93 -10.97
C GLU A 451 -9.84 31.76 -10.22
N TRP A 452 -9.18 31.42 -9.15
CA TRP A 452 -9.58 30.34 -8.27
C TRP A 452 -9.31 30.79 -6.82
N LEU A 453 -10.38 30.89 -6.05
CA LEU A 453 -10.34 31.33 -4.65
C LEU A 453 -10.45 30.09 -3.76
N VAL A 454 -9.53 29.92 -2.84
CA VAL A 454 -9.55 28.91 -1.80
C VAL A 454 -9.81 29.60 -0.48
N ASP A 455 -10.83 29.17 0.24
CA ASP A 455 -11.11 29.61 1.59
C ASP A 455 -10.00 29.15 2.55
N GLY A 456 -9.23 30.09 3.10
CA GLY A 456 -8.22 29.87 4.14
C GLY A 456 -6.93 30.64 3.93
#